data_7839bbd4e0245178c6d3307c449f06d9
#
_entry.id   7839bbd4e0245178c6d3307c449f06d9
#
_cell.length_a   1.000
_cell.length_b   1.000
_cell.length_c   1.000
_cell.angle_alpha   90.00
_cell.angle_beta   90.00
_cell.angle_gamma   90.00
#
_symmetry.space_group_name_H-M   'P 1'
#
loop_
_entity.id
_entity.type
_entity.pdbx_description
1 polymer ?
#
loop_
_entity_poly.entity_id
_entity_poly.type
_entity_poly.pdbx_seq_one_letter_code
_entity_poly.pdbx_strand_id
1 'polypeptide(L)'
;MKKLLFSVFALAITLQMQAKVKLQPMFSDNMVLQRNTSAPIWGETRPGRMVSVVTSWNAKTYRAKADKQGHFTVSVDTPNAGGPYEITISDGSPIVLRNILIGEVWICSGQSNMEMPMQGWDIPMNAEEIAQSDRYTGIRLLHVEHAVETAPKTTIAVRNNGWATCSPQTVKDFSATAFFFGKKINETERVLKGDRNAENIQVDTGRNKKSILKGG
;
A
#
# COMPACT_ATOMS: atom_id res chain seq x y z
N MET A 1 -51.80 5.66 30.28
CA MET A 1 -51.39 6.08 28.92
C MET A 1 -50.04 6.83 28.83
N LYS A 2 -49.50 7.39 29.91
CA LYS A 2 -48.19 8.11 29.89
C LYS A 2 -46.94 7.23 29.90
N LYS A 3 -47.04 5.92 30.23
CA LYS A 3 -45.88 5.00 30.27
C LYS A 3 -45.56 4.32 28.94
N LEU A 4 -46.46 4.38 27.97
CA LEU A 4 -46.25 3.75 26.65
C LEU A 4 -45.53 4.66 25.67
N LEU A 5 -45.52 5.98 25.87
CA LEU A 5 -44.79 6.93 25.02
C LEU A 5 -43.29 6.97 25.28
N PHE A 6 -42.81 6.55 26.46
CA PHE A 6 -41.40 6.55 26.79
C PHE A 6 -40.63 5.37 26.18
N SER A 7 -41.32 4.24 25.91
CA SER A 7 -40.67 3.04 25.32
C SER A 7 -40.45 3.16 23.82
N VAL A 8 -41.16 4.03 23.12
CA VAL A 8 -41.01 4.20 21.65
C VAL A 8 -39.82 5.14 21.34
N PHE A 9 -39.48 6.06 22.26
CA PHE A 9 -38.38 6.98 22.06
C PHE A 9 -36.97 6.33 22.34
N ALA A 10 -36.96 5.24 23.11
CA ALA A 10 -35.70 4.54 23.42
C ALA A 10 -35.26 3.57 22.32
N LEU A 11 -36.12 3.24 21.34
CA LEU A 11 -35.76 2.31 20.24
C LEU A 11 -35.25 3.01 18.97
N ALA A 12 -35.14 4.34 18.99
CA ALA A 12 -34.63 5.14 17.87
C ALA A 12 -33.13 5.47 18.01
N ILE A 13 -32.41 4.86 18.96
CA ILE A 13 -30.96 4.77 18.91
C ILE A 13 -30.63 3.66 17.93
N THR A 14 -30.88 3.92 16.65
CA THR A 14 -30.31 3.13 15.58
C THR A 14 -28.79 3.15 15.79
N LEU A 15 -28.24 1.98 16.07
CA LEU A 15 -26.79 1.75 15.90
C LEU A 15 -26.43 2.27 14.52
N GLN A 16 -25.92 3.47 14.45
CA GLN A 16 -25.21 3.92 13.28
C GLN A 16 -23.93 3.10 13.25
N MET A 17 -24.00 1.91 12.69
CA MET A 17 -22.82 1.20 12.23
C MET A 17 -22.14 2.16 11.25
N GLN A 18 -21.17 2.90 11.76
CA GLN A 18 -20.33 3.73 10.91
C GLN A 18 -19.57 2.76 10.00
N ALA A 19 -20.00 2.66 8.75
CA ALA A 19 -19.23 1.95 7.77
C ALA A 19 -17.91 2.71 7.63
N LYS A 20 -16.85 2.07 8.05
CA LYS A 20 -15.50 2.57 7.93
C LYS A 20 -15.04 2.36 6.50
N VAL A 21 -14.27 3.29 5.96
CA VAL A 21 -13.56 3.11 4.69
C VAL A 21 -12.81 1.77 4.70
N LYS A 22 -12.96 0.99 3.65
CA LYS A 22 -12.22 -0.24 3.41
C LYS A 22 -11.22 0.02 2.30
N LEU A 23 -9.95 -0.01 2.63
CA LEU A 23 -8.85 0.17 1.67
C LEU A 23 -8.38 -1.18 1.12
N GLN A 24 -7.75 -1.13 -0.06
CA GLN A 24 -7.05 -2.29 -0.59
C GLN A 24 -5.76 -2.53 0.23
N PRO A 25 -5.28 -3.78 0.35
CA PRO A 25 -4.09 -4.10 1.14
C PRO A 25 -2.81 -3.36 0.73
N MET A 26 -2.73 -2.91 -0.52
CA MET A 26 -1.63 -2.06 -0.98
C MET A 26 -1.63 -0.64 -0.38
N PHE A 27 -2.74 -0.19 0.20
CA PHE A 27 -2.81 1.06 0.95
C PHE A 27 -2.70 0.75 2.44
N SER A 28 -1.49 0.66 2.91
CA SER A 28 -1.16 0.31 4.30
C SER A 28 -0.07 1.21 4.85
N ASP A 29 0.20 1.09 6.13
CA ASP A 29 1.41 1.67 6.71
C ASP A 29 2.64 1.22 5.92
N ASN A 30 3.70 2.02 5.94
CA ASN A 30 4.96 1.81 5.24
C ASN A 30 4.86 1.83 3.70
N MET A 31 3.70 2.14 3.10
CA MET A 31 3.57 2.16 1.64
C MET A 31 4.43 3.25 1.00
N VAL A 32 4.61 3.09 -0.31
CA VAL A 32 5.22 4.12 -1.14
C VAL A 32 4.26 4.55 -2.21
N LEU A 33 4.23 5.85 -2.44
CA LEU A 33 3.56 6.44 -3.59
C LEU A 33 4.60 6.94 -4.60
N GLN A 34 4.31 6.74 -5.89
CA GLN A 34 5.13 7.27 -6.97
C GLN A 34 5.27 8.79 -6.83
N ARG A 35 6.49 9.30 -6.94
CA ARG A 35 6.79 10.74 -6.87
C ARG A 35 6.34 11.51 -8.13
N ASN A 36 6.13 12.83 -7.98
CA ASN A 36 5.86 13.77 -9.07
C ASN A 36 4.69 13.36 -9.98
N THR A 37 3.63 12.84 -9.39
CA THR A 37 2.45 12.38 -10.12
C THR A 37 1.16 12.66 -9.34
N SER A 38 0.04 12.40 -9.98
CA SER A 38 -1.27 12.34 -9.32
C SER A 38 -1.57 10.87 -8.98
N ALA A 39 -1.26 10.47 -7.76
CA ALA A 39 -1.37 9.08 -7.31
C ALA A 39 -2.81 8.76 -6.88
N PRO A 40 -3.48 7.74 -7.46
CA PRO A 40 -4.82 7.35 -7.06
C PRO A 40 -4.80 6.55 -5.76
N ILE A 41 -5.73 6.87 -4.85
CA ILE A 41 -6.06 6.08 -3.66
C ILE A 41 -7.52 5.67 -3.78
N TRP A 42 -7.81 4.38 -3.72
CA TRP A 42 -9.14 3.85 -3.91
C TRP A 42 -9.54 2.83 -2.87
N GLY A 43 -10.82 2.58 -2.78
CA GLY A 43 -11.39 1.61 -1.84
C GLY A 43 -12.90 1.63 -1.88
N GLU A 44 -13.50 1.17 -0.79
CA GLU A 44 -14.94 1.03 -0.64
C GLU A 44 -15.41 1.76 0.61
N THR A 45 -16.64 2.31 0.54
CA THR A 45 -17.40 2.86 1.65
C THR A 45 -18.90 2.75 1.34
N ARG A 46 -19.77 3.40 2.10
CA ARG A 46 -21.20 3.43 1.76
C ARG A 46 -21.44 4.20 0.46
N PRO A 47 -22.37 3.73 -0.39
CA PRO A 47 -22.77 4.44 -1.60
C PRO A 47 -23.09 5.91 -1.35
N GLY A 48 -22.58 6.77 -2.24
CA GLY A 48 -22.82 8.21 -2.18
C GLY A 48 -22.12 8.97 -1.05
N ARG A 49 -21.31 8.30 -0.24
CA ARG A 49 -20.56 8.93 0.85
C ARG A 49 -19.42 9.78 0.29
N MET A 50 -19.16 10.92 0.91
CA MET A 50 -17.99 11.73 0.62
C MET A 50 -16.80 11.17 1.38
N VAL A 51 -15.72 10.87 0.65
CA VAL A 51 -14.42 10.46 1.22
C VAL A 51 -13.45 11.63 1.09
N SER A 52 -12.75 11.93 2.17
CA SER A 52 -11.66 12.91 2.20
C SER A 52 -10.33 12.22 2.44
N VAL A 53 -9.29 12.71 1.75
CA VAL A 53 -7.89 12.29 1.94
C VAL A 53 -7.09 13.53 2.28
N VAL A 54 -6.42 13.53 3.42
CA VAL A 54 -5.53 14.60 3.87
C VAL A 54 -4.10 14.07 3.86
N THR A 55 -3.21 14.81 3.24
CA THR A 55 -1.80 14.42 3.09
C THR A 55 -0.90 15.35 3.91
N SER A 56 0.03 14.80 4.68
CA SER A 56 0.89 15.60 5.57
C SER A 56 1.96 16.40 4.84
N TRP A 57 2.34 16.03 3.61
CA TRP A 57 3.39 16.74 2.85
C TRP A 57 2.99 18.11 2.30
N ASN A 58 1.69 18.38 2.17
CA ASN A 58 1.20 19.67 1.67
C ASN A 58 -0.05 20.16 2.42
N ALA A 59 -0.51 19.42 3.43
CA ALA A 59 -1.72 19.70 4.21
C ALA A 59 -3.01 19.87 3.37
N LYS A 60 -3.02 19.42 2.10
CA LYS A 60 -4.19 19.50 1.23
C LYS A 60 -5.21 18.44 1.61
N THR A 61 -6.48 18.78 1.39
CA THR A 61 -7.61 17.85 1.47
C THR A 61 -8.16 17.60 0.08
N TYR A 62 -8.09 16.36 -0.34
CA TYR A 62 -8.68 15.86 -1.58
C TYR A 62 -9.99 15.16 -1.26
N ARG A 63 -10.98 15.21 -2.16
CA ARG A 63 -12.31 14.62 -1.91
C ARG A 63 -12.84 13.94 -3.15
N ALA A 64 -13.52 12.82 -2.94
CA ALA A 64 -14.33 12.16 -3.95
C ALA A 64 -15.62 11.60 -3.32
N LYS A 65 -16.67 11.50 -4.12
CA LYS A 65 -17.92 10.86 -3.73
C LYS A 65 -17.90 9.41 -4.19
N ALA A 66 -18.20 8.49 -3.29
CA ALA A 66 -18.37 7.08 -3.64
C ALA A 66 -19.57 6.89 -4.59
N ASP A 67 -19.42 5.99 -5.54
CA ASP A 67 -20.43 5.64 -6.52
C ASP A 67 -21.63 4.88 -5.90
N LYS A 68 -22.55 4.39 -6.75
CA LYS A 68 -23.72 3.63 -6.32
C LYS A 68 -23.38 2.26 -5.74
N GLN A 69 -22.20 1.73 -6.03
CA GLN A 69 -21.65 0.48 -5.52
C GLN A 69 -20.80 0.69 -4.25
N GLY A 70 -20.49 1.95 -3.92
CA GLY A 70 -19.67 2.32 -2.78
C GLY A 70 -18.19 2.45 -3.10
N HIS A 71 -17.75 2.33 -4.36
CA HIS A 71 -16.37 2.51 -4.74
C HIS A 71 -16.02 4.01 -4.81
N PHE A 72 -14.80 4.33 -4.39
CA PHE A 72 -14.26 5.68 -4.54
C PHE A 72 -12.83 5.63 -5.05
N THR A 73 -12.43 6.69 -5.73
CA THR A 73 -11.03 6.97 -6.10
C THR A 73 -10.75 8.44 -5.83
N VAL A 74 -9.67 8.71 -5.10
CA VAL A 74 -9.17 10.06 -4.80
C VAL A 74 -7.74 10.15 -5.31
N SER A 75 -7.47 11.07 -6.23
CA SER A 75 -6.10 11.31 -6.70
C SER A 75 -5.43 12.37 -5.83
N VAL A 76 -4.22 12.09 -5.34
CA VAL A 76 -3.42 12.99 -4.51
C VAL A 76 -2.14 13.37 -5.24
N ASP A 77 -1.80 14.66 -5.23
CA ASP A 77 -0.56 15.14 -5.86
C ASP A 77 0.64 14.79 -4.96
N THR A 78 1.59 14.07 -5.51
CA THR A 78 2.81 13.68 -4.80
C THR A 78 3.97 14.61 -5.16
N PRO A 79 4.77 15.05 -4.17
CA PRO A 79 5.94 15.88 -4.41
C PRO A 79 7.15 15.06 -4.89
N ASN A 80 8.32 15.69 -4.87
CA ASN A 80 9.61 14.99 -4.97
C ASN A 80 9.74 13.93 -3.87
N ALA A 81 10.64 12.96 -4.09
CA ALA A 81 10.92 11.90 -3.13
C ALA A 81 11.22 12.44 -1.73
N GLY A 82 10.70 11.78 -0.72
CA GLY A 82 10.84 12.16 0.69
C GLY A 82 9.93 11.38 1.63
N GLY A 83 9.88 11.80 2.85
CA GLY A 83 9.12 11.20 3.94
C GLY A 83 9.98 10.97 5.20
N PRO A 84 9.45 10.30 6.22
CA PRO A 84 8.12 9.69 6.25
C PRO A 84 6.97 10.70 6.38
N TYR A 85 5.85 10.39 5.76
CA TYR A 85 4.63 11.17 5.78
C TYR A 85 3.46 10.37 6.38
N GLU A 86 2.33 11.06 6.57
CA GLU A 86 1.05 10.45 6.95
C GLU A 86 -0.04 10.82 5.96
N ILE A 87 -1.00 9.90 5.80
CA ILE A 87 -2.23 10.11 5.03
C ILE A 87 -3.42 9.78 5.93
N THR A 88 -4.34 10.72 6.07
CA THR A 88 -5.60 10.49 6.77
C THR A 88 -6.73 10.35 5.77
N ILE A 89 -7.44 9.22 5.79
CA ILE A 89 -8.57 8.92 4.91
C ILE A 89 -9.82 8.80 5.77
N SER A 90 -10.90 9.51 5.40
CA SER A 90 -12.10 9.54 6.22
C SER A 90 -13.37 9.69 5.38
N ASP A 91 -14.39 8.94 5.77
CA ASP A 91 -15.80 9.13 5.37
C ASP A 91 -16.67 9.59 6.54
N GLY A 92 -16.02 10.05 7.62
CA GLY A 92 -16.59 10.37 8.93
C GLY A 92 -15.88 9.60 10.06
N SER A 93 -15.21 8.48 9.74
CA SER A 93 -14.33 7.74 10.65
C SER A 93 -12.93 7.69 10.07
N PRO A 94 -11.92 8.36 10.66
CA PRO A 94 -10.59 8.45 10.08
C PRO A 94 -9.82 7.13 10.19
N ILE A 95 -9.07 6.85 9.12
CA ILE A 95 -7.97 5.87 9.07
C ILE A 95 -6.70 6.68 8.84
N VAL A 96 -5.67 6.45 9.61
CA VAL A 96 -4.37 7.10 9.44
C VAL A 96 -3.36 6.07 8.99
N LEU A 97 -2.80 6.27 7.81
CA LEU A 97 -1.68 5.49 7.28
C LEU A 97 -0.39 6.23 7.60
N ARG A 98 0.57 5.51 8.17
CA ARG A 98 1.82 6.09 8.71
C ARG A 98 3.05 5.57 7.99
N ASN A 99 4.15 6.31 8.18
CA ASN A 99 5.45 5.98 7.62
C ASN A 99 5.44 5.85 6.09
N ILE A 100 4.67 6.73 5.44
CA ILE A 100 4.52 6.77 4.00
C ILE A 100 5.75 7.42 3.38
N LEU A 101 6.30 6.80 2.36
CA LEU A 101 7.35 7.39 1.55
C LEU A 101 6.81 7.84 0.19
N ILE A 102 7.42 8.87 -0.35
CA ILE A 102 7.25 9.28 -1.74
C ILE A 102 8.56 8.94 -2.46
N GLY A 103 8.49 8.17 -3.53
CA GLY A 103 9.70 7.69 -4.23
C GLY A 103 9.38 7.01 -5.55
N GLU A 104 10.26 6.14 -6.01
CA GLU A 104 10.03 5.31 -7.19
C GLU A 104 9.34 4.01 -6.78
N VAL A 105 8.34 3.61 -7.56
CA VAL A 105 7.63 2.34 -7.39
C VAL A 105 7.92 1.44 -8.57
N TRP A 106 8.49 0.27 -8.30
CA TRP A 106 8.85 -0.71 -9.32
C TRP A 106 7.98 -1.96 -9.18
N ILE A 107 7.48 -2.45 -10.30
CA ILE A 107 6.75 -3.73 -10.37
C ILE A 107 7.70 -4.78 -10.93
N CYS A 108 8.11 -5.71 -10.07
CA CYS A 108 8.98 -6.82 -10.43
C CYS A 108 8.12 -8.07 -10.62
N SER A 109 8.07 -8.59 -11.84
CA SER A 109 7.24 -9.75 -12.20
C SER A 109 8.05 -10.70 -13.09
N GLY A 110 7.80 -11.99 -12.95
CA GLY A 110 8.52 -13.00 -13.73
C GLY A 110 8.07 -14.43 -13.41
N GLN A 111 9.00 -15.35 -13.50
CA GLN A 111 8.82 -16.76 -13.20
C GLN A 111 9.74 -17.19 -12.06
N SER A 112 10.27 -18.42 -12.08
CA SER A 112 11.06 -19.01 -11.00
C SER A 112 12.19 -18.14 -10.46
N ASN A 113 12.93 -17.44 -11.32
CA ASN A 113 14.02 -16.54 -10.86
C ASN A 113 13.49 -15.32 -10.09
N MET A 114 12.32 -14.82 -10.45
CA MET A 114 11.69 -13.73 -9.71
C MET A 114 11.05 -14.21 -8.41
N GLU A 115 10.64 -15.47 -8.36
CA GLU A 115 10.02 -16.10 -7.19
C GLU A 115 11.04 -16.53 -6.14
N MET A 116 12.29 -16.82 -6.54
CA MET A 116 13.33 -17.30 -5.63
C MET A 116 13.53 -16.33 -4.45
N PRO A 117 13.31 -16.78 -3.21
CA PRO A 117 13.47 -15.92 -2.03
C PRO A 117 14.95 -15.67 -1.71
N MET A 118 15.22 -14.61 -0.97
CA MET A 118 16.57 -14.24 -0.53
C MET A 118 17.26 -15.37 0.25
N GLN A 119 16.53 -16.09 1.09
CA GLN A 119 17.10 -17.22 1.84
C GLN A 119 17.35 -18.48 0.98
N GLY A 120 16.91 -18.49 -0.31
CA GLY A 120 16.86 -19.69 -1.13
C GLY A 120 15.68 -20.59 -0.75
N TRP A 121 15.46 -21.68 -1.52
CA TRP A 121 14.38 -22.64 -1.19
C TRP A 121 14.88 -23.71 -0.22
N ASP A 122 15.87 -24.49 -0.58
CA ASP A 122 16.40 -25.59 0.23
C ASP A 122 17.88 -25.41 0.59
N ILE A 123 18.53 -24.45 -0.02
CA ILE A 123 19.94 -24.13 0.20
C ILE A 123 20.04 -22.74 0.78
N PRO A 124 20.60 -22.56 1.99
CA PRO A 124 20.79 -21.25 2.57
C PRO A 124 21.62 -20.32 1.66
N MET A 125 21.03 -19.20 1.27
CA MET A 125 21.63 -18.20 0.41
C MET A 125 21.58 -16.81 1.04
N ASN A 126 22.50 -15.94 0.63
CA ASN A 126 22.49 -14.51 0.95
C ASN A 126 22.41 -14.18 2.46
N ALA A 127 22.90 -15.04 3.34
CA ALA A 127 22.78 -14.88 4.80
C ALA A 127 23.33 -13.52 5.30
N GLU A 128 24.48 -13.08 4.76
CA GLU A 128 25.08 -11.80 5.12
C GLU A 128 24.21 -10.61 4.66
N GLU A 129 23.69 -10.65 3.44
CA GLU A 129 22.84 -9.62 2.90
C GLU A 129 21.51 -9.52 3.66
N ILE A 130 20.95 -10.68 4.04
CA ILE A 130 19.76 -10.75 4.88
C ILE A 130 20.07 -10.10 6.23
N ALA A 131 21.14 -10.48 6.91
CA ALA A 131 21.51 -9.96 8.23
C ALA A 131 21.71 -8.43 8.25
N GLN A 132 22.14 -7.85 7.12
CA GLN A 132 22.42 -6.42 6.99
C GLN A 132 21.29 -5.63 6.32
N SER A 133 20.16 -6.23 6.03
CA SER A 133 19.10 -5.64 5.22
C SER A 133 18.38 -4.45 5.89
N ASP A 134 18.41 -4.33 7.20
CA ASP A 134 17.82 -3.24 7.98
C ASP A 134 18.49 -1.87 7.73
N ARG A 135 19.72 -1.87 7.20
CA ARG A 135 20.38 -0.61 6.78
C ARG A 135 19.73 0.06 5.55
N TYR A 136 18.90 -0.67 4.82
CA TYR A 136 18.17 -0.15 3.64
C TYR A 136 16.82 0.44 4.03
N THR A 137 16.80 1.41 4.93
CA THR A 137 15.58 2.03 5.47
C THR A 137 14.72 2.72 4.42
N GLY A 138 15.27 3.05 3.25
CA GLY A 138 14.56 3.61 2.11
C GLY A 138 13.84 2.56 1.26
N ILE A 139 14.16 1.28 1.39
CA ILE A 139 13.50 0.22 0.63
C ILE A 139 12.25 -0.25 1.37
N ARG A 140 11.15 -0.39 0.63
CA ARG A 140 9.88 -0.97 1.09
C ARG A 140 9.50 -2.15 0.21
N LEU A 141 8.94 -3.17 0.82
CA LEU A 141 8.65 -4.45 0.18
C LEU A 141 7.13 -4.68 0.19
N LEU A 142 6.53 -4.89 -0.98
CA LEU A 142 5.16 -5.39 -1.10
C LEU A 142 5.20 -6.71 -1.86
N HIS A 143 4.91 -7.80 -1.17
CA HIS A 143 4.91 -9.14 -1.75
C HIS A 143 3.48 -9.55 -2.07
N VAL A 144 3.15 -9.62 -3.35
CA VAL A 144 1.84 -10.09 -3.84
C VAL A 144 1.82 -11.62 -3.79
N GLU A 145 0.75 -12.19 -3.23
CA GLU A 145 0.56 -13.64 -3.18
C GLU A 145 0.30 -14.21 -4.57
N HIS A 146 0.73 -15.44 -4.77
CA HIS A 146 0.44 -16.17 -6.00
C HIS A 146 -1.07 -16.35 -6.16
N ALA A 147 -1.58 -15.99 -7.32
CA ALA A 147 -2.95 -16.25 -7.70
C ALA A 147 -3.04 -16.60 -9.18
N VAL A 148 -3.87 -17.58 -9.50
CA VAL A 148 -4.25 -17.89 -10.89
C VAL A 148 -5.68 -17.45 -11.08
N GLU A 149 -5.88 -16.47 -11.96
CA GLU A 149 -7.18 -15.85 -12.18
C GLU A 149 -7.51 -15.79 -13.67
N THR A 150 -8.76 -16.02 -13.98
CA THR A 150 -9.26 -16.00 -15.37
C THR A 150 -9.72 -14.59 -15.80
N ALA A 151 -9.90 -13.68 -14.86
CA ALA A 151 -10.31 -12.30 -15.10
C ALA A 151 -9.52 -11.33 -14.22
N PRO A 152 -9.36 -10.05 -14.64
CA PRO A 152 -8.75 -9.01 -13.81
C PRO A 152 -9.47 -8.84 -12.48
N LYS A 153 -8.72 -8.70 -11.38
CA LYS A 153 -9.27 -8.41 -10.06
C LYS A 153 -9.01 -6.97 -9.65
N THR A 154 -9.90 -6.45 -8.84
CA THR A 154 -9.76 -5.12 -8.22
C THR A 154 -9.05 -5.19 -6.87
N THR A 155 -8.82 -6.40 -6.35
CA THR A 155 -8.14 -6.66 -5.08
C THR A 155 -7.00 -7.64 -5.27
N ILE A 156 -5.93 -7.46 -4.52
CA ILE A 156 -4.78 -8.38 -4.48
C ILE A 156 -4.59 -8.92 -3.07
N ALA A 157 -4.20 -10.18 -2.95
CA ALA A 157 -3.70 -10.71 -1.69
C ALA A 157 -2.20 -10.39 -1.57
N VAL A 158 -1.79 -9.92 -0.39
CA VAL A 158 -0.40 -9.55 -0.13
C VAL A 158 0.07 -10.17 1.18
N ARG A 159 1.36 -10.49 1.26
CA ARG A 159 1.98 -10.92 2.52
C ARG A 159 2.05 -9.76 3.52
N ASN A 160 2.15 -10.08 4.80
CA ASN A 160 2.30 -9.12 5.90
C ASN A 160 1.18 -8.06 5.97
N ASN A 161 0.02 -8.33 5.37
CA ASN A 161 -1.11 -7.39 5.29
C ASN A 161 -0.78 -6.03 4.66
N GLY A 162 0.25 -5.96 3.84
CA GLY A 162 0.65 -4.72 3.17
C GLY A 162 2.17 -4.57 2.98
N TRP A 163 2.60 -3.32 2.94
CA TRP A 163 4.01 -2.97 2.80
C TRP A 163 4.81 -3.24 4.06
N ALA A 164 6.00 -3.77 3.88
CA ALA A 164 6.97 -3.99 4.95
C ALA A 164 8.20 -3.09 4.77
N THR A 165 8.78 -2.65 5.88
CA THR A 165 10.13 -2.08 5.89
C THR A 165 11.14 -3.19 5.64
N CYS A 166 12.28 -2.85 5.04
CA CYS A 166 13.35 -3.81 4.84
C CYS A 166 14.00 -4.19 6.19
N SER A 167 14.05 -5.48 6.47
CA SER A 167 14.65 -6.05 7.69
C SER A 167 15.00 -7.52 7.44
N PRO A 168 15.86 -8.14 8.28
CA PRO A 168 16.16 -9.57 8.15
C PRO A 168 14.92 -10.47 8.12
N GLN A 169 13.87 -10.09 8.85
CA GLN A 169 12.62 -10.86 8.94
C GLN A 169 11.77 -10.73 7.67
N THR A 170 11.74 -9.55 7.06
CA THR A 170 10.86 -9.27 5.91
C THR A 170 11.52 -9.60 4.57
N VAL A 171 12.86 -9.47 4.48
CA VAL A 171 13.58 -9.68 3.23
C VAL A 171 13.87 -11.14 2.93
N LYS A 172 14.00 -12.00 3.94
CA LYS A 172 14.37 -13.42 3.77
C LYS A 172 13.47 -14.17 2.79
N ASP A 173 12.15 -13.90 2.85
CA ASP A 173 11.14 -14.54 2.02
C ASP A 173 10.78 -13.70 0.78
N PHE A 174 11.42 -12.55 0.59
CA PHE A 174 11.21 -11.68 -0.56
C PHE A 174 12.05 -12.12 -1.75
N SER A 175 11.65 -11.75 -2.97
CA SER A 175 12.39 -12.06 -4.19
C SER A 175 13.83 -11.57 -4.12
N ALA A 176 14.79 -12.47 -4.29
CA ALA A 176 16.21 -12.12 -4.34
C ALA A 176 16.52 -11.18 -5.53
N THR A 177 15.98 -11.49 -6.70
CA THR A 177 16.17 -10.67 -7.91
C THR A 177 15.65 -9.26 -7.70
N ALA A 178 14.44 -9.11 -7.16
CA ALA A 178 13.85 -7.80 -6.91
C ALA A 178 14.59 -7.05 -5.81
N PHE A 179 15.01 -7.73 -4.74
CA PHE A 179 15.77 -7.10 -3.66
C PHE A 179 17.13 -6.55 -4.17
N PHE A 180 17.91 -7.36 -4.89
CA PHE A 180 19.19 -6.91 -5.42
C PHE A 180 19.07 -5.80 -6.46
N PHE A 181 18.01 -5.83 -7.27
CA PHE A 181 17.69 -4.73 -8.16
C PHE A 181 17.47 -3.42 -7.38
N GLY A 182 16.59 -3.41 -6.39
CA GLY A 182 16.33 -2.21 -5.60
C GLY A 182 17.51 -1.78 -4.74
N LYS A 183 18.24 -2.74 -4.17
CA LYS A 183 19.50 -2.45 -3.48
C LYS A 183 20.44 -1.66 -4.39
N LYS A 184 20.66 -2.16 -5.63
CA LYS A 184 21.54 -1.49 -6.59
C LYS A 184 21.10 -0.09 -6.96
N ILE A 185 19.80 0.11 -7.20
CA ILE A 185 19.24 1.44 -7.48
C ILE A 185 19.42 2.35 -6.27
N ASN A 186 19.04 1.90 -5.07
CA ASN A 186 19.17 2.68 -3.84
C ASN A 186 20.61 3.13 -3.58
N GLU A 187 21.56 2.25 -3.75
CA GLU A 187 23.00 2.55 -3.63
C GLU A 187 23.47 3.57 -4.68
N THR A 188 23.04 3.41 -5.94
CA THR A 188 23.43 4.30 -7.04
C THR A 188 22.85 5.71 -6.85
N GLU A 189 21.59 5.84 -6.49
CA GLU A 189 20.96 7.13 -6.24
C GLU A 189 21.54 7.85 -5.03
N ARG A 190 21.91 7.12 -3.97
CA ARG A 190 22.60 7.68 -2.80
C ARG A 190 23.95 8.27 -3.17
N VAL A 191 24.69 7.62 -4.08
CA VAL A 191 26.00 8.11 -4.55
C VAL A 191 25.85 9.35 -5.44
N LEU A 192 24.85 9.34 -6.35
CA LEU A 192 24.69 10.42 -7.33
C LEU A 192 24.09 11.71 -6.75
N LYS A 193 23.27 11.63 -5.71
CA LYS A 193 22.50 12.77 -5.20
C LYS A 193 22.96 13.25 -3.83
N GLY A 194 23.81 12.52 -3.12
CA GLY A 194 24.20 12.83 -1.73
C GLY A 194 22.97 12.91 -0.79
N ASP A 195 21.84 12.39 -1.21
CA ASP A 195 20.54 12.58 -0.56
C ASP A 195 19.83 11.24 -0.34
N ARG A 196 19.00 11.20 0.72
CA ARG A 196 18.34 10.00 1.25
C ARG A 196 17.00 9.73 0.54
N ASN A 197 17.01 9.59 -0.77
CA ASN A 197 15.78 9.31 -1.49
C ASN A 197 15.39 7.83 -1.39
N ALA A 198 14.17 7.60 -0.92
CA ALA A 198 13.59 6.27 -0.81
C ALA A 198 13.21 5.73 -2.19
N GLU A 199 13.79 4.61 -2.57
CA GLU A 199 13.35 3.81 -3.70
C GLU A 199 12.68 2.53 -3.19
N ASN A 200 11.61 2.13 -3.87
CA ASN A 200 10.69 1.15 -3.32
C ASN A 200 10.30 0.12 -4.36
N ILE A 201 10.25 -1.12 -3.92
CA ILE A 201 10.04 -2.25 -4.79
C ILE A 201 8.73 -2.95 -4.43
N GLN A 202 7.87 -3.07 -5.43
CA GLN A 202 6.73 -3.98 -5.40
C GLN A 202 7.06 -5.23 -6.21
N VAL A 203 6.92 -6.41 -5.62
CA VAL A 203 7.05 -7.69 -6.33
C VAL A 203 5.68 -8.29 -6.58
N ASP A 204 5.41 -8.55 -7.84
CA ASP A 204 4.32 -9.40 -8.28
C ASP A 204 4.90 -10.76 -8.73
N THR A 205 4.55 -11.81 -8.01
CA THR A 205 4.97 -13.19 -8.31
C THR A 205 3.99 -13.93 -9.21
N GLY A 206 2.98 -13.25 -9.76
CA GLY A 206 1.95 -13.84 -10.62
C GLY A 206 2.47 -14.32 -11.97
N ARG A 207 2.19 -15.59 -12.30
CA ARG A 207 2.59 -16.25 -13.55
C ARG A 207 1.89 -15.78 -14.82
N ASN A 208 0.94 -14.86 -14.76
CA ASN A 208 0.15 -14.45 -15.93
C ASN A 208 0.33 -12.98 -16.31
N LYS A 209 0.98 -12.78 -17.45
CA LYS A 209 1.32 -11.51 -18.10
C LYS A 209 0.12 -10.62 -18.50
N LYS A 210 -1.11 -10.85 -18.09
CA LYS A 210 -2.28 -10.20 -18.75
C LYS A 210 -3.22 -9.39 -17.89
N SER A 211 -2.98 -9.09 -16.64
CA SER A 211 -4.02 -8.35 -15.90
C SER A 211 -3.58 -7.55 -14.69
N ILE A 212 -2.49 -6.83 -14.76
CA ILE A 212 -2.17 -5.90 -13.68
C ILE A 212 -2.43 -4.48 -14.14
N LEU A 213 -3.42 -3.87 -13.48
CA LEU A 213 -3.76 -2.46 -13.46
C LEU A 213 -4.13 -1.83 -14.83
N LYS A 214 -5.35 -2.07 -15.30
CA LYS A 214 -6.09 -1.02 -15.98
C LYS A 214 -6.76 -0.16 -14.91
N GLY A 215 -6.03 0.83 -14.42
CA GLY A 215 -6.63 2.01 -13.85
C GLY A 215 -7.17 2.83 -15.01
N GLY A 216 -8.50 2.92 -15.09
CA GLY A 216 -9.20 3.89 -15.93
C GLY A 216 -9.26 5.21 -15.20
#